data_0dff9921bea789532705a8ab945558be
#
_entry.id   0dff9921bea789532705a8ab945558be
#
_cell.length_a   1.000
_cell.length_b   1.000
_cell.length_c   1.000
_cell.angle_alpha   90.00
_cell.angle_beta   90.00
_cell.angle_gamma   90.00
#
_symmetry.space_group_name_H-M   'P 1'
#
loop_
_entity.id
_entity.type
_entity.pdbx_description
1 polymer ?
#
loop_
_entity_poly.entity_id
_entity_poly.type
_entity_poly.pdbx_seq_one_letter_code
_entity_poly.pdbx_strand_id
1 'polypeptide(L)'
;FGVSHDAIAPQFYRFMKDNKSFVMLTDTGYVSDRMRGTIENADAYLMESNHDIEILRMGAYPWRTKQRILSDQGHLSNEDGAEAAFSIHGNKTKRIFLGHLSLNNNIKELAHLTMDGYLQQHDVDTKKDLKILDTSHEHASQLYDI
;
A
#
# COMPACT_ATOMS: atom_id res chain seq x y z
N PHE A 1 -8.42 -2.77 -13.80
CA PHE A 1 -9.34 -3.40 -12.82
C PHE A 1 -9.87 -2.36 -11.84
N GLY A 2 -11.15 -2.48 -11.50
CA GLY A 2 -11.78 -1.58 -10.55
C GLY A 2 -11.36 -1.85 -9.12
N VAL A 3 -11.21 -0.81 -8.32
CA VAL A 3 -10.91 -0.86 -6.89
C VAL A 3 -12.00 -0.12 -6.10
N SER A 4 -12.04 -0.34 -4.78
CA SER A 4 -12.96 0.36 -3.89
C SER A 4 -12.42 1.76 -3.57
N HIS A 5 -13.01 2.76 -4.20
CA HIS A 5 -12.73 4.18 -3.97
C HIS A 5 -13.93 5.02 -4.42
N ASP A 6 -14.07 6.22 -3.90
CA ASP A 6 -15.16 7.14 -4.25
C ASP A 6 -14.92 7.96 -5.52
N ALA A 7 -13.82 7.73 -6.21
CA ALA A 7 -13.54 8.33 -7.51
C ALA A 7 -14.40 7.68 -8.62
N ILE A 8 -14.58 8.40 -9.70
CA ILE A 8 -15.24 7.87 -10.90
C ILE A 8 -14.29 6.84 -11.54
N ALA A 9 -14.66 5.56 -11.51
CA ALA A 9 -13.89 4.44 -12.05
C ALA A 9 -12.45 4.32 -11.49
N PRO A 10 -12.27 4.16 -10.16
CA PRO A 10 -10.96 3.90 -9.59
C PRO A 10 -10.38 2.58 -10.10
N GLN A 11 -9.07 2.52 -10.31
CA GLN A 11 -8.42 1.36 -10.91
C GLN A 11 -7.07 1.06 -10.24
N PHE A 12 -6.70 -0.21 -10.24
CA PHE A 12 -5.32 -0.61 -10.01
C PHE A 12 -4.68 -1.07 -11.33
N TYR A 13 -3.35 -1.13 -11.35
CA TYR A 13 -2.61 -1.49 -12.56
C TYR A 13 -1.66 -2.64 -12.28
N ARG A 14 -1.61 -3.60 -13.20
CA ARG A 14 -0.60 -4.66 -13.22
C ARG A 14 0.17 -4.57 -14.54
N PHE A 15 1.45 -4.31 -14.44
CA PHE A 15 2.39 -4.26 -15.57
C PHE A 15 3.13 -5.58 -15.63
N MET A 16 3.23 -6.17 -16.81
CA MET A 16 3.86 -7.47 -17.02
C MET A 16 4.83 -7.41 -18.19
N LYS A 17 6.04 -7.96 -18.00
CA LYS A 17 7.04 -8.15 -19.04
C LYS A 17 7.99 -9.29 -18.64
N ASP A 18 8.26 -10.20 -19.58
CA ASP A 18 9.24 -11.29 -19.43
C ASP A 18 9.09 -12.10 -18.13
N ASN A 19 7.87 -12.49 -17.81
CA ASN A 19 7.50 -13.19 -16.56
C ASN A 19 7.71 -12.37 -15.27
N LYS A 20 7.96 -11.08 -15.40
CA LYS A 20 8.02 -10.15 -14.27
C LYS A 20 6.75 -9.33 -14.20
N SER A 21 6.34 -8.95 -13.00
CA SER A 21 5.18 -8.10 -12.81
C SER A 21 5.38 -7.07 -11.71
N PHE A 22 4.79 -5.90 -11.94
CA PHE A 22 4.71 -4.81 -10.99
C PHE A 22 3.25 -4.42 -10.84
N VAL A 23 2.77 -4.31 -9.60
CA VAL A 23 1.40 -3.91 -9.29
C VAL A 23 1.42 -2.55 -8.59
N MET A 24 0.58 -1.65 -9.07
CA MET A 24 0.34 -0.35 -8.46
C MET A 24 -1.08 -0.36 -7.89
N LEU A 25 -1.18 -0.23 -6.57
CA LEU A 25 -2.44 -0.25 -5.84
C LEU A 25 -2.51 0.98 -4.93
N THR A 26 -3.21 1.99 -5.41
CA THR A 26 -3.47 3.25 -4.70
C THR A 26 -4.94 3.64 -4.82
N ASP A 27 -5.40 4.54 -4.00
CA ASP A 27 -6.78 5.04 -4.02
C ASP A 27 -7.81 3.92 -3.84
N THR A 28 -7.56 3.02 -2.89
CA THR A 28 -8.52 1.98 -2.52
C THR A 28 -8.75 1.93 -1.03
N GLY A 29 -9.97 1.68 -0.62
CA GLY A 29 -10.33 1.53 0.79
C GLY A 29 -10.17 0.11 1.32
N TYR A 30 -10.08 -0.89 0.45
CA TYR A 30 -9.84 -2.28 0.82
C TYR A 30 -9.38 -3.11 -0.38
N VAL A 31 -8.84 -4.31 -0.10
CA VAL A 31 -8.46 -5.29 -1.13
C VAL A 31 -9.39 -6.50 -1.04
N SER A 32 -10.24 -6.67 -2.04
CA SER A 32 -11.17 -7.79 -2.11
C SER A 32 -10.47 -9.09 -2.52
N ASP A 33 -11.12 -10.23 -2.28
CA ASP A 33 -10.62 -11.54 -2.70
C ASP A 33 -10.45 -11.63 -4.22
N ARG A 34 -11.36 -11.00 -4.97
CA ARG A 34 -11.27 -10.94 -6.44
C ARG A 34 -10.03 -10.16 -6.89
N MET A 35 -9.76 -9.01 -6.26
CA MET A 35 -8.56 -8.22 -6.53
C MET A 35 -7.31 -9.04 -6.21
N ARG A 36 -7.30 -9.69 -5.04
CA ARG A 36 -6.18 -10.52 -4.60
C ARG A 36 -5.81 -11.57 -5.64
N GLY A 37 -6.77 -12.34 -6.15
CA GLY A 37 -6.54 -13.35 -7.17
C GLY A 37 -5.90 -12.81 -8.46
N THR A 38 -6.09 -11.52 -8.75
CA THR A 38 -5.52 -10.88 -9.94
C THR A 38 -4.11 -10.33 -9.71
N ILE A 39 -3.82 -9.87 -8.49
CA ILE A 39 -2.59 -9.11 -8.19
C ILE A 39 -1.59 -9.87 -7.31
N GLU A 40 -1.92 -11.06 -6.84
CA GLU A 40 -1.04 -11.83 -5.96
C GLU A 40 0.27 -12.24 -6.63
N ASN A 41 1.29 -12.42 -5.82
CA ASN A 41 2.61 -12.91 -6.20
C ASN A 41 3.28 -12.11 -7.34
N ALA A 42 3.15 -10.80 -7.34
CA ALA A 42 3.92 -9.93 -8.22
C ALA A 42 5.36 -9.77 -7.70
N ASP A 43 6.27 -9.42 -8.58
CA ASP A 43 7.68 -9.22 -8.22
C ASP A 43 7.86 -7.95 -7.38
N ALA A 44 7.07 -6.92 -7.64
CA ALA A 44 7.09 -5.70 -6.86
C ALA A 44 5.69 -5.07 -6.77
N TYR A 45 5.48 -4.31 -5.70
CA TYR A 45 4.24 -3.57 -5.46
C TYR A 45 4.52 -2.11 -5.11
N LEU A 46 3.69 -1.21 -5.60
CA LEU A 46 3.46 0.10 -4.99
C LEU A 46 2.16 -0.01 -4.20
N MET A 47 2.29 -0.03 -2.88
CA MET A 47 1.17 -0.20 -1.95
C MET A 47 0.80 1.12 -1.31
N GLU A 48 -0.49 1.39 -1.22
CA GLU A 48 -0.98 2.51 -0.45
C GLU A 48 -0.73 2.31 1.04
N SER A 49 -0.15 3.33 1.67
CA SER A 49 -0.02 3.49 3.12
C SER A 49 -0.41 4.93 3.41
N ASN A 50 -1.70 5.22 3.29
CA ASN A 50 -2.15 6.62 3.19
C ASN A 50 -2.06 7.35 4.52
N HIS A 51 -2.52 6.73 5.61
CA HIS A 51 -2.63 7.42 6.90
C HIS A 51 -2.37 6.49 8.06
N ASP A 52 -1.89 7.08 9.15
CA ASP A 52 -1.96 6.48 10.47
C ASP A 52 -3.34 6.78 11.06
N ILE A 53 -3.99 5.76 11.62
CA ILE A 53 -5.37 5.87 12.11
C ILE A 53 -5.46 6.89 13.27
N GLU A 54 -4.51 6.88 14.19
CA GLU A 54 -4.51 7.78 15.35
C GLU A 54 -4.21 9.23 14.93
N ILE A 55 -3.25 9.43 14.04
CA ILE A 55 -2.96 10.76 13.50
C ILE A 55 -4.18 11.33 12.78
N LEU A 56 -4.85 10.52 11.96
CA LEU A 56 -6.08 10.95 11.27
C LEU A 56 -7.18 11.33 12.25
N ARG A 57 -7.44 10.50 13.27
CA ARG A 57 -8.47 10.77 14.28
C ARG A 57 -8.20 12.03 15.07
N MET A 58 -6.95 12.30 15.42
CA MET A 58 -6.53 13.47 16.19
C MET A 58 -6.30 14.73 15.34
N GLY A 59 -6.28 14.58 14.02
CA GLY A 59 -5.98 15.65 13.08
C GLY A 59 -7.11 16.66 12.89
N ALA A 60 -6.83 17.70 12.10
CA ALA A 60 -7.70 18.86 11.90
C ALA A 60 -8.84 18.62 10.90
N TYR A 61 -8.88 17.52 10.20
CA TYR A 61 -9.93 17.26 9.22
C TYR A 61 -11.31 17.19 9.88
N PRO A 62 -12.39 17.69 9.21
CA PRO A 62 -13.75 17.52 9.69
C PRO A 62 -14.11 16.04 9.86
N TRP A 63 -14.96 15.73 10.84
CA TRP A 63 -15.34 14.35 11.15
C TRP A 63 -15.91 13.60 9.94
N ARG A 64 -16.71 14.26 9.12
CA ARG A 64 -17.25 13.68 7.88
C ARG A 64 -16.14 13.23 6.93
N THR A 65 -15.09 14.06 6.78
CA THR A 65 -13.92 13.72 5.96
C THR A 65 -13.16 12.54 6.55
N LYS A 66 -12.98 12.52 7.86
CA LYS A 66 -12.33 11.38 8.56
C LYS A 66 -13.09 10.08 8.35
N GLN A 67 -14.43 10.11 8.49
CA GLN A 67 -15.28 8.94 8.25
C GLN A 67 -15.15 8.43 6.81
N ARG A 68 -15.10 9.31 5.83
CA ARG A 68 -14.94 8.96 4.43
C ARG A 68 -13.58 8.29 4.18
N ILE A 69 -12.50 8.82 4.73
CA ILE A 69 -11.15 8.26 4.61
C ILE A 69 -11.08 6.86 5.25
N LEU A 70 -11.71 6.68 6.41
CA LEU A 70 -11.73 5.41 7.14
C LEU A 70 -12.67 4.37 6.52
N SER A 71 -13.52 4.76 5.56
CA SER A 71 -14.48 3.85 4.93
C SER A 71 -13.81 2.96 3.88
N ASP A 72 -14.53 1.92 3.46
CA ASP A 72 -14.12 1.02 2.37
C ASP A 72 -13.98 1.73 1.01
N GLN A 73 -14.49 2.95 0.89
CA GLN A 73 -14.38 3.78 -0.31
C GLN A 73 -13.32 4.88 -0.16
N GLY A 74 -12.57 4.88 0.92
CA GLY A 74 -11.54 5.86 1.18
C GLY A 74 -10.16 5.38 0.76
N HIS A 75 -9.26 5.30 1.72
CA HIS A 75 -7.85 4.93 1.52
C HIS A 75 -7.43 3.84 2.51
N LEU A 76 -6.44 3.04 2.12
CA LEU A 76 -5.82 2.08 3.05
C LEU A 76 -5.01 2.83 4.11
N SER A 77 -5.28 2.52 5.37
CA SER A 77 -4.40 2.92 6.47
C SER A 77 -3.05 2.21 6.38
N ASN A 78 -2.08 2.63 7.20
CA ASN A 78 -0.80 1.93 7.29
C ASN A 78 -1.00 0.45 7.65
N GLU A 79 -1.90 0.17 8.60
CA GLU A 79 -2.21 -1.18 9.07
C GLU A 79 -2.92 -2.00 7.98
N ASP A 80 -3.92 -1.44 7.33
CA ASP A 80 -4.66 -2.12 6.26
C ASP A 80 -3.77 -2.36 5.03
N GLY A 81 -2.89 -1.41 4.72
CA GLY A 81 -1.89 -1.56 3.67
C GLY A 81 -0.92 -2.71 3.95
N ALA A 82 -0.47 -2.83 5.20
CA ALA A 82 0.42 -3.92 5.62
C ALA A 82 -0.29 -5.29 5.55
N GLU A 83 -1.52 -5.37 6.04
CA GLU A 83 -2.34 -6.59 5.95
C GLU A 83 -2.58 -6.99 4.50
N ALA A 84 -2.92 -6.03 3.64
CA ALA A 84 -3.12 -6.27 2.22
C ALA A 84 -1.84 -6.77 1.56
N ALA A 85 -0.70 -6.13 1.82
CA ALA A 85 0.60 -6.53 1.29
C ALA A 85 0.95 -7.96 1.69
N PHE A 86 0.76 -8.31 2.95
CA PHE A 86 0.98 -9.68 3.42
C PHE A 86 0.09 -10.67 2.66
N SER A 87 -1.17 -10.35 2.43
CA SER A 87 -2.13 -11.25 1.79
C SER A 87 -1.83 -11.50 0.30
N ILE A 88 -1.16 -10.56 -0.39
CA ILE A 88 -0.91 -10.65 -1.83
C ILE A 88 0.54 -10.98 -2.20
N HIS A 89 1.50 -10.79 -1.29
CA HIS A 89 2.89 -11.15 -1.58
C HIS A 89 3.04 -12.67 -1.75
N GLY A 90 4.09 -13.07 -2.44
CA GLY A 90 4.43 -14.49 -2.64
C GLY A 90 5.93 -14.66 -2.84
N ASN A 91 6.34 -15.85 -3.29
CA ASN A 91 7.75 -16.20 -3.46
C ASN A 91 8.49 -15.29 -4.45
N LYS A 92 7.78 -14.70 -5.40
CA LYS A 92 8.36 -13.80 -6.41
C LYS A 92 8.53 -12.39 -5.88
N THR A 93 7.82 -11.99 -4.84
CA THR A 93 7.80 -10.61 -4.34
C THR A 93 9.12 -10.27 -3.67
N LYS A 94 9.82 -9.26 -4.21
CA LYS A 94 11.12 -8.79 -3.72
C LYS A 94 11.09 -7.38 -3.16
N ARG A 95 10.12 -6.55 -3.58
CA ARG A 95 10.03 -5.14 -3.18
C ARG A 95 8.60 -4.71 -2.97
N ILE A 96 8.39 -3.94 -1.91
CA ILE A 96 7.15 -3.20 -1.66
C ILE A 96 7.53 -1.74 -1.48
N PHE A 97 7.06 -0.89 -2.38
CA PHE A 97 7.16 0.55 -2.27
C PHE A 97 5.95 1.08 -1.51
N LEU A 98 6.17 1.88 -0.49
CA LEU A 98 5.11 2.57 0.23
C LEU A 98 4.78 3.88 -0.48
N GLY A 99 3.54 4.04 -0.88
CA GLY A 99 3.13 5.21 -1.64
C GLY A 99 1.82 5.81 -1.18
N HIS A 100 1.47 6.93 -1.81
CA HIS A 100 0.21 7.64 -1.57
C HIS A 100 0.01 8.04 -0.11
N LEU A 101 1.10 8.43 0.58
CA LEU A 101 1.04 8.87 1.97
C LEU A 101 0.40 10.25 2.08
N SER A 102 -0.52 10.40 3.03
CA SER A 102 -1.11 11.69 3.35
C SER A 102 -0.05 12.62 3.95
N LEU A 103 0.04 13.84 3.46
CA LEU A 103 0.94 14.86 4.02
C LEU A 103 0.54 15.29 5.43
N ASN A 104 -0.74 15.22 5.75
CA ASN A 104 -1.29 15.72 7.02
C ASN A 104 -1.57 14.61 8.05
N ASN A 105 -1.76 13.37 7.61
CA ASN A 105 -2.23 12.29 8.46
C ASN A 105 -1.29 11.10 8.51
N ASN A 106 -0.04 11.29 8.12
CA ASN A 106 0.96 10.23 8.16
C ASN A 106 2.36 10.79 8.34
N ILE A 107 3.26 9.91 8.74
CA ILE A 107 4.71 10.15 8.79
C ILE A 107 5.35 8.96 8.08
N LYS A 108 6.30 9.22 7.18
CA LYS A 108 6.99 8.21 6.37
C LYS A 108 7.61 7.10 7.24
N GLU A 109 8.27 7.48 8.32
CA GLU A 109 8.91 6.54 9.25
C GLU A 109 7.88 5.61 9.92
N LEU A 110 6.71 6.14 10.26
CA LEU A 110 5.64 5.37 10.88
C LEU A 110 5.00 4.39 9.88
N ALA A 111 4.77 4.82 8.64
CA ALA A 111 4.28 3.93 7.58
C ALA A 111 5.26 2.77 7.35
N HIS A 112 6.56 3.05 7.28
CA HIS A 112 7.60 2.05 7.11
C HIS A 112 7.63 1.07 8.30
N LEU A 113 7.63 1.60 9.51
CA LEU A 113 7.65 0.79 10.73
C LEU A 113 6.43 -0.13 10.84
N THR A 114 5.25 0.37 10.47
CA THR A 114 4.01 -0.42 10.49
C THR A 114 4.06 -1.58 9.49
N MET A 115 4.50 -1.32 8.27
CA MET A 115 4.64 -2.37 7.25
C MET A 115 5.69 -3.40 7.66
N ASP A 116 6.86 -2.94 8.06
CA ASP A 116 7.98 -3.80 8.50
C ASP A 116 7.59 -4.66 9.70
N GLY A 117 7.01 -4.06 10.72
CA GLY A 117 6.58 -4.76 11.92
C GLY A 117 5.50 -5.80 11.66
N TYR A 118 4.52 -5.48 10.84
CA TYR A 118 3.46 -6.43 10.48
C TYR A 118 4.01 -7.64 9.72
N LEU A 119 4.84 -7.40 8.72
CA LEU A 119 5.42 -8.47 7.92
C LEU A 119 6.34 -9.36 8.77
N GLN A 120 7.18 -8.79 9.62
CA GLN A 120 8.04 -9.56 10.52
C GLN A 120 7.25 -10.40 11.51
N GLN A 121 6.15 -9.88 12.06
CA GLN A 121 5.27 -10.64 12.95
C GLN A 121 4.61 -11.83 12.26
N HIS A 122 4.53 -11.82 10.94
CA HIS A 122 3.97 -12.89 10.11
C HIS A 122 5.05 -13.68 9.37
N ASP A 123 6.27 -13.73 9.93
CA ASP A 123 7.39 -14.55 9.46
C ASP A 123 7.93 -14.18 8.07
N VAL A 124 7.76 -12.93 7.63
CA VAL A 124 8.38 -12.42 6.40
C VAL A 124 9.70 -11.75 6.74
N ASP A 125 10.80 -12.20 6.12
CA ASP A 125 12.12 -11.61 6.32
C ASP A 125 12.25 -10.34 5.45
N THR A 126 12.03 -9.19 6.08
CA THR A 126 12.09 -7.88 5.42
C THR A 126 13.52 -7.37 5.22
N LYS A 127 14.51 -8.12 5.69
CA LYS A 127 15.93 -7.79 5.49
C LYS A 127 16.54 -8.52 4.30
N LYS A 128 16.10 -9.76 4.04
CA LYS A 128 16.66 -10.62 3.00
C LYS A 128 15.70 -10.85 1.84
N ASP A 129 14.48 -11.31 2.14
CA ASP A 129 13.59 -11.86 1.13
C ASP A 129 12.75 -10.80 0.45
N LEU A 130 12.35 -9.79 1.20
CA LEU A 130 11.47 -8.73 0.71
C LEU A 130 11.94 -7.38 1.27
N LYS A 131 12.17 -6.41 0.40
CA LYS A 131 12.58 -5.06 0.81
C LYS A 131 11.40 -4.11 0.81
N ILE A 132 11.30 -3.32 1.89
CA ILE A 132 10.33 -2.23 2.01
C ILE A 132 11.06 -0.94 1.65
N LEU A 133 10.51 -0.20 0.69
CA LEU A 133 11.13 1.00 0.14
C LEU A 133 10.18 2.18 0.27
N ASP A 134 10.72 3.29 0.78
CA ASP A 134 9.96 4.52 0.90
C ASP A 134 9.95 5.27 -0.43
N THR A 135 8.89 6.05 -0.64
CA THR A 135 8.79 6.99 -1.75
C THR A 135 8.75 8.42 -1.23
N SER A 136 8.92 9.39 -2.13
CA SER A 136 8.91 10.81 -1.79
C SER A 136 7.87 11.53 -2.65
N HIS A 137 7.22 12.55 -2.07
CA HIS A 137 6.37 13.47 -2.83
C HIS A 137 7.17 14.41 -3.73
N GLU A 138 8.45 14.65 -3.40
CA GLU A 138 9.27 15.68 -4.02
C GLU A 138 10.35 15.11 -4.95
N HIS A 139 10.79 13.89 -4.72
CA HIS A 139 11.94 13.29 -5.40
C HIS A 139 11.59 11.92 -5.99
N ALA A 140 12.12 11.67 -7.20
CA ALA A 140 12.04 10.35 -7.79
C ALA A 140 12.91 9.35 -7.03
N SER A 141 12.46 8.11 -6.94
CA SER A 141 13.26 7.00 -6.43
C SER A 141 14.38 6.68 -7.42
N GLN A 142 15.44 6.03 -6.94
CA GLN A 142 16.42 5.45 -7.86
C GLN A 142 15.78 4.34 -8.72
N LEU A 143 16.44 3.96 -9.80
CA LEU A 143 15.98 2.84 -10.63
C LEU A 143 16.26 1.51 -9.93
N TYR A 144 15.29 0.61 -10.03
CA TYR A 144 15.40 -0.76 -9.53
C TYR A 144 15.05 -1.75 -10.64
N ASP A 145 15.80 -2.84 -10.70
CA ASP A 145 15.41 -4.00 -11.51
C ASP A 145 14.43 -4.89 -10.73
N ILE A 146 13.44 -5.39 -11.40
CA ILE A 146 12.47 -6.31 -10.83
C ILE A 146 12.51 -7.68 -11.48
#